data_10d8aea5e25d2f9bd4490f348921f56e
#
_entry.id   10d8aea5e25d2f9bd4490f348921f56e
#
_cell.length_a   1.000
_cell.length_b   1.000
_cell.length_c   1.000
_cell.angle_alpha   90.00
_cell.angle_beta   90.00
_cell.angle_gamma   90.00
#
_symmetry.space_group_name_H-M   'P 1'
#
loop_
_entity.id
_entity.type
_entity.pdbx_description
1 polymer ?
#
loop_
_entity_poly.entity_id
_entity_poly.type
_entity_poly.pdbx_seq_one_letter_code
_entity_poly.pdbx_strand_id
1 'polypeptide(L)'
;MIVYQVLTRLWGSGKFSAFDSRSLGYLKDLGVTHVWYTGVIRHSSGKDYVKGDIGSPYSIADYYDVNPYLANKEEDRVAEFERLIKRTHKAGMKVLLDLVPNHVSPDYSDTHGGIPTLGRHDYDWTDTDKIDFSQRRSWDALEDIVSYWCSKGVDGFRCDMVELVPVGFFAEMIERTRKDYPDAIFIGECYNFANYSEYLNRGHFDYLYDKSGLYDILRGVVAGDRPASDITGNWQKLGPLQGRMLNFLENHDEQRVASPWFAGSAVRGYCALAVSALFFPAPFMLYFGQEVGEAALDGHEGRTSIFSEARHLRPYAALSPYQSEVLKRYREVIHLATELEGASNYDLGYCQNRRSGFDRDRHFAFMRYSSDKSVLVVCNFSPADAEMTVAVPSEAPQDFGAEVKVEVPAWDFTILRK
;
A
#
# COMPACT_ATOMS: atom_id res chain seq x y z
N MET A 1 -8.23 -8.34 -0.81
CA MET A 1 -7.77 -7.30 -1.77
C MET A 1 -6.26 -7.15 -1.70
N ILE A 2 -5.56 -7.25 -2.85
CA ILE A 2 -4.10 -7.05 -2.99
C ILE A 2 -3.87 -5.86 -3.92
N VAL A 3 -3.30 -4.80 -3.39
CA VAL A 3 -2.97 -3.57 -4.13
C VAL A 3 -1.51 -3.63 -4.57
N TYR A 4 -1.22 -3.27 -5.81
CA TYR A 4 0.13 -3.09 -6.31
C TYR A 4 0.34 -1.63 -6.69
N GLN A 5 1.05 -0.89 -5.86
CA GLN A 5 1.43 0.48 -6.14
C GLN A 5 2.62 0.51 -7.09
N VAL A 6 2.51 1.24 -8.18
CA VAL A 6 3.59 1.40 -9.15
C VAL A 6 3.84 2.87 -9.45
N LEU A 7 5.08 3.32 -9.30
CA LEU A 7 5.50 4.63 -9.83
C LEU A 7 5.63 4.48 -11.35
N THR A 8 4.58 4.93 -12.06
CA THR A 8 4.31 4.59 -13.46
C THR A 8 5.49 4.88 -14.38
N ARG A 9 6.19 6.00 -14.17
CA ARG A 9 7.35 6.40 -14.97
C ARG A 9 8.57 5.48 -14.84
N LEU A 10 8.67 4.70 -13.76
CA LEU A 10 9.81 3.78 -13.52
C LEU A 10 9.48 2.33 -13.88
N TRP A 11 8.30 2.05 -14.42
CA TRP A 11 7.93 0.71 -14.86
C TRP A 11 8.32 0.47 -16.32
N GLY A 12 9.13 -0.53 -16.55
CA GLY A 12 9.49 -0.97 -17.92
C GLY A 12 10.23 0.09 -18.73
N SER A 13 9.56 0.69 -19.70
CA SER A 13 10.05 1.83 -20.48
C SER A 13 9.64 3.19 -19.94
N GLY A 14 8.89 3.23 -18.83
CA GLY A 14 8.30 4.46 -18.31
C GLY A 14 7.08 4.98 -19.07
N LYS A 15 6.55 4.17 -19.99
CA LYS A 15 5.40 4.53 -20.82
C LYS A 15 4.18 3.69 -20.48
N PHE A 16 2.97 4.22 -20.74
CA PHE A 16 1.72 3.46 -20.60
C PHE A 16 1.74 2.15 -21.39
N SER A 17 2.46 2.10 -22.50
CA SER A 17 2.63 0.90 -23.31
C SER A 17 3.48 -0.19 -22.66
N ALA A 18 4.27 0.13 -21.62
CA ALA A 18 5.05 -0.86 -20.86
C ALA A 18 4.17 -1.81 -20.04
N PHE A 19 2.92 -1.41 -19.78
CA PHE A 19 1.91 -2.26 -19.16
C PHE A 19 1.19 -3.09 -20.23
N ASP A 20 1.94 -3.97 -20.88
CA ASP A 20 1.47 -4.91 -21.89
C ASP A 20 0.89 -6.19 -21.25
N SER A 21 0.49 -7.15 -22.10
CA SER A 21 -0.08 -8.41 -21.63
C SER A 21 0.88 -9.24 -20.77
N ARG A 22 2.21 -9.13 -21.02
CA ARG A 22 3.23 -9.85 -20.24
C ARG A 22 3.36 -9.25 -18.84
N SER A 23 3.50 -7.93 -18.76
CA SER A 23 3.68 -7.24 -17.49
C SER A 23 2.41 -7.26 -16.63
N LEU A 24 1.21 -7.10 -17.23
CA LEU A 24 -0.06 -7.24 -16.53
C LEU A 24 -0.34 -8.70 -16.14
N GLY A 25 0.04 -9.67 -16.98
CA GLY A 25 -0.01 -11.10 -16.65
C GLY A 25 0.84 -11.44 -15.44
N TYR A 26 2.05 -10.89 -15.35
CA TYR A 26 2.92 -11.05 -14.18
C TYR A 26 2.24 -10.57 -12.88
N LEU A 27 1.62 -9.38 -12.91
CA LEU A 27 0.89 -8.85 -11.75
C LEU A 27 -0.30 -9.75 -11.37
N LYS A 28 -1.05 -10.23 -12.36
CA LYS A 28 -2.16 -11.16 -12.13
C LYS A 28 -1.69 -12.47 -11.52
N ASP A 29 -0.59 -13.04 -12.03
CA ASP A 29 0.01 -14.28 -11.52
C ASP A 29 0.58 -14.11 -10.10
N LEU A 30 0.98 -12.90 -9.72
CA LEU A 30 1.37 -12.54 -8.35
C LEU A 30 0.16 -12.51 -7.39
N GLY A 31 -1.06 -12.43 -7.91
CA GLY A 31 -2.29 -12.34 -7.11
C GLY A 31 -2.83 -10.91 -6.94
N VAL A 32 -2.30 -9.94 -7.69
CA VAL A 32 -2.76 -8.54 -7.65
C VAL A 32 -4.20 -8.43 -8.11
N THR A 33 -5.01 -7.68 -7.36
CA THR A 33 -6.40 -7.38 -7.66
C THR A 33 -6.62 -5.93 -8.08
N HIS A 34 -5.77 -5.02 -7.62
CA HIS A 34 -5.84 -3.59 -7.89
C HIS A 34 -4.45 -3.06 -8.21
N VAL A 35 -4.33 -2.28 -9.28
CA VAL A 35 -3.09 -1.56 -9.63
C VAL A 35 -3.30 -0.08 -9.34
N TRP A 36 -2.49 0.46 -8.42
CA TRP A 36 -2.44 1.89 -8.16
C TRP A 36 -1.31 2.51 -8.97
N TYR A 37 -1.70 3.24 -10.02
CA TYR A 37 -0.80 3.95 -10.92
C TYR A 37 -0.44 5.32 -10.33
N THR A 38 0.66 5.41 -9.59
CA THR A 38 1.16 6.65 -8.99
C THR A 38 1.86 7.52 -10.05
N GLY A 39 1.65 8.83 -9.96
CA GLY A 39 2.30 9.84 -10.80
C GLY A 39 1.76 9.90 -12.23
N VAL A 40 0.50 9.53 -12.44
CA VAL A 40 -0.17 9.61 -13.75
C VAL A 40 -0.70 11.01 -14.05
N ILE A 41 -1.41 11.60 -13.09
CA ILE A 41 -2.02 12.92 -13.24
C ILE A 41 -0.94 13.97 -13.50
N ARG A 42 -1.23 14.92 -14.39
CA ARG A 42 -0.29 15.95 -14.79
C ARG A 42 0.13 16.81 -13.60
N HIS A 43 1.41 16.75 -13.27
CA HIS A 43 2.04 17.57 -12.24
C HIS A 43 2.94 18.65 -12.84
N SER A 44 3.31 19.64 -12.03
CA SER A 44 4.21 20.72 -12.45
C SER A 44 5.64 20.21 -12.66
N SER A 45 6.30 20.73 -13.69
CA SER A 45 7.68 20.42 -14.04
C SER A 45 8.38 21.63 -14.68
N GLY A 46 9.71 21.69 -14.63
CA GLY A 46 10.50 22.71 -15.30
C GLY A 46 10.29 24.14 -14.76
N LYS A 47 9.89 24.29 -13.50
CA LYS A 47 9.73 25.57 -12.80
C LYS A 47 10.73 25.67 -11.65
N ASP A 48 11.09 26.88 -11.24
CA ASP A 48 12.08 27.11 -10.20
C ASP A 48 11.67 26.57 -8.81
N TYR A 49 10.37 26.46 -8.54
CA TYR A 49 9.85 25.91 -7.28
C TYR A 49 9.71 24.40 -7.27
N VAL A 50 9.87 23.73 -8.42
CA VAL A 50 9.66 22.27 -8.56
C VAL A 50 10.75 21.50 -7.82
N LYS A 51 10.37 20.48 -7.06
CA LYS A 51 11.30 19.59 -6.37
C LYS A 51 11.92 18.57 -7.33
N GLY A 52 13.25 18.45 -7.30
CA GLY A 52 13.98 17.53 -8.18
C GLY A 52 13.95 17.96 -9.65
N ASP A 53 14.37 17.08 -10.53
CA ASP A 53 14.45 17.33 -11.99
C ASP A 53 13.14 17.02 -12.74
N ILE A 54 12.24 16.23 -12.12
CA ILE A 54 10.96 15.82 -12.72
C ILE A 54 9.78 16.55 -12.09
N GLY A 55 9.86 16.92 -10.82
CA GLY A 55 8.79 17.47 -10.02
C GLY A 55 8.05 16.43 -9.19
N SER A 56 7.24 16.91 -8.25
CA SER A 56 6.43 16.07 -7.37
C SER A 56 5.18 15.58 -8.09
N PRO A 57 4.90 14.27 -8.09
CA PRO A 57 3.62 13.75 -8.59
C PRO A 57 2.42 14.24 -7.77
N TYR A 58 2.65 14.90 -6.63
CA TYR A 58 1.63 15.49 -5.75
C TYR A 58 1.47 16.99 -5.94
N SER A 59 2.32 17.65 -6.74
CA SER A 59 2.15 19.06 -7.16
C SER A 59 1.34 19.11 -8.46
N ILE A 60 0.04 18.84 -8.36
CA ILE A 60 -0.86 18.68 -9.52
C ILE A 60 -1.03 19.99 -10.28
N ALA A 61 -0.75 19.98 -11.59
CA ALA A 61 -0.88 21.13 -12.48
C ALA A 61 -2.19 21.12 -13.29
N ASP A 62 -2.76 19.95 -13.58
CA ASP A 62 -4.06 19.78 -14.24
C ASP A 62 -4.64 18.40 -13.90
N TYR A 63 -5.77 18.37 -13.23
CA TYR A 63 -6.44 17.13 -12.84
C TYR A 63 -7.13 16.39 -13.99
N TYR A 64 -7.43 17.06 -15.09
CA TYR A 64 -8.12 16.45 -16.24
C TYR A 64 -7.15 15.94 -17.31
N ASP A 65 -5.84 16.04 -17.03
CA ASP A 65 -4.77 15.63 -17.93
C ASP A 65 -3.81 14.65 -17.26
N VAL A 66 -3.00 13.98 -18.07
CA VAL A 66 -1.95 13.05 -17.61
C VAL A 66 -0.58 13.53 -18.06
N ASN A 67 0.47 13.12 -17.37
CA ASN A 67 1.83 13.51 -17.70
C ASN A 67 2.19 13.10 -19.12
N PRO A 68 2.60 14.06 -19.99
CA PRO A 68 2.86 13.78 -21.40
C PRO A 68 4.01 12.80 -21.62
N TYR A 69 5.00 12.80 -20.73
CA TYR A 69 6.15 11.89 -20.82
C TYR A 69 5.79 10.41 -20.61
N LEU A 70 4.60 10.08 -20.10
CA LEU A 70 4.12 8.69 -19.95
C LEU A 70 3.51 8.12 -21.23
N ALA A 71 3.16 8.95 -22.21
CA ALA A 71 2.60 8.52 -23.46
C ALA A 71 3.67 8.30 -24.55
N ASN A 72 3.39 7.44 -25.53
CA ASN A 72 4.22 7.33 -26.74
C ASN A 72 4.01 8.53 -27.67
N LYS A 73 2.77 9.06 -27.70
CA LYS A 73 2.40 10.29 -28.43
C LYS A 73 1.77 11.24 -27.44
N GLU A 74 2.41 12.41 -27.29
CA GLU A 74 1.98 13.41 -26.30
C GLU A 74 0.54 13.89 -26.54
N GLU A 75 0.15 14.07 -27.79
CA GLU A 75 -1.20 14.48 -28.18
C GLU A 75 -2.28 13.46 -27.86
N ASP A 76 -1.92 12.17 -27.76
CA ASP A 76 -2.81 11.04 -27.51
C ASP A 76 -2.77 10.59 -26.03
N ARG A 77 -2.09 11.30 -25.13
CA ARG A 77 -1.73 10.84 -23.78
C ARG A 77 -2.92 10.38 -22.93
N VAL A 78 -4.02 11.11 -22.92
CA VAL A 78 -5.23 10.73 -22.18
C VAL A 78 -5.84 9.46 -22.77
N ALA A 79 -5.92 9.37 -24.11
CA ALA A 79 -6.42 8.18 -24.78
C ALA A 79 -5.48 6.96 -24.59
N GLU A 80 -4.16 7.16 -24.45
CA GLU A 80 -3.22 6.09 -24.13
C GLU A 80 -3.44 5.58 -22.70
N PHE A 81 -3.72 6.46 -21.76
CA PHE A 81 -4.06 6.07 -20.40
C PHE A 81 -5.41 5.34 -20.33
N GLU A 82 -6.44 5.81 -21.03
CA GLU A 82 -7.72 5.07 -21.13
C GLU A 82 -7.52 3.66 -21.71
N ARG A 83 -6.63 3.51 -22.68
CA ARG A 83 -6.26 2.18 -23.19
C ARG A 83 -5.55 1.32 -22.14
N LEU A 84 -4.73 1.93 -21.26
CA LEU A 84 -4.11 1.22 -20.14
C LEU A 84 -5.17 0.74 -19.14
N ILE A 85 -6.12 1.60 -18.76
CA ILE A 85 -7.25 1.21 -17.88
C ILE A 85 -7.97 -0.03 -18.44
N LYS A 86 -8.34 0.02 -19.74
CA LYS A 86 -9.02 -1.10 -20.42
C LYS A 86 -8.17 -2.38 -20.44
N ARG A 87 -6.82 -2.28 -20.62
CA ARG A 87 -5.93 -3.45 -20.56
C ARG A 87 -5.85 -4.03 -19.17
N THR A 88 -5.79 -3.20 -18.15
CA THR A 88 -5.77 -3.61 -16.73
C THR A 88 -7.06 -4.34 -16.37
N HIS A 89 -8.22 -3.81 -16.76
CA HIS A 89 -9.50 -4.48 -16.59
C HIS A 89 -9.57 -5.81 -17.35
N LYS A 90 -9.09 -5.84 -18.58
CA LYS A 90 -9.02 -7.10 -19.37
C LYS A 90 -8.15 -8.18 -18.72
N ALA A 91 -7.13 -7.78 -17.98
CA ALA A 91 -6.31 -8.68 -17.17
C ALA A 91 -6.98 -9.10 -15.85
N GLY A 92 -8.20 -8.63 -15.57
CA GLY A 92 -8.98 -8.95 -14.38
C GLY A 92 -8.52 -8.20 -13.12
N MET A 93 -7.94 -7.01 -13.28
CA MET A 93 -7.53 -6.13 -12.17
C MET A 93 -8.24 -4.78 -12.27
N LYS A 94 -8.41 -4.11 -11.14
CA LYS A 94 -8.98 -2.77 -11.02
C LYS A 94 -7.89 -1.70 -11.02
N VAL A 95 -8.28 -0.44 -11.29
CA VAL A 95 -7.37 0.71 -11.41
C VAL A 95 -7.63 1.70 -10.29
N LEU A 96 -6.57 2.07 -9.56
CA LEU A 96 -6.59 3.15 -8.57
C LEU A 96 -5.68 4.30 -9.02
N LEU A 97 -6.08 5.53 -8.71
CA LEU A 97 -5.29 6.76 -8.90
C LEU A 97 -5.08 7.50 -7.58
N ASP A 98 -4.14 8.44 -7.58
CA ASP A 98 -4.03 9.43 -6.53
C ASP A 98 -5.08 10.53 -6.70
N LEU A 99 -5.74 10.89 -5.61
CA LEU A 99 -6.44 12.16 -5.43
C LEU A 99 -5.67 12.97 -4.38
N VAL A 100 -5.22 14.18 -4.73
CA VAL A 100 -4.48 15.09 -3.84
C VAL A 100 -5.41 16.23 -3.42
N PRO A 101 -6.29 16.03 -2.43
CA PRO A 101 -7.38 16.97 -2.18
C PRO A 101 -6.96 18.20 -1.36
N ASN A 102 -5.77 18.18 -0.72
CA ASN A 102 -5.34 19.29 0.13
C ASN A 102 -4.77 20.47 -0.64
N HIS A 103 -4.10 20.23 -1.76
CA HIS A 103 -3.35 21.25 -2.49
C HIS A 103 -3.26 20.95 -3.99
N VAL A 104 -2.86 21.97 -4.74
CA VAL A 104 -2.51 21.87 -6.16
C VAL A 104 -1.17 22.56 -6.38
N SER A 105 -0.60 22.49 -7.59
CA SER A 105 0.58 23.27 -7.95
C SER A 105 0.27 24.77 -8.01
N PRO A 106 1.24 25.67 -7.76
CA PRO A 106 1.06 27.11 -7.93
C PRO A 106 0.67 27.54 -9.37
N ASP A 107 1.03 26.72 -10.37
CA ASP A 107 0.64 26.94 -11.77
C ASP A 107 -0.57 26.10 -12.21
N TYR A 108 -1.37 25.62 -11.24
CA TYR A 108 -2.57 24.84 -11.54
C TYR A 108 -3.49 25.58 -12.52
N SER A 109 -3.85 24.91 -13.61
CA SER A 109 -4.76 25.43 -14.60
C SER A 109 -5.49 24.27 -15.29
N ASP A 110 -6.81 24.34 -15.35
CA ASP A 110 -7.64 23.39 -16.07
C ASP A 110 -8.67 24.10 -16.96
N THR A 111 -9.35 23.33 -17.79
CA THR A 111 -10.40 23.83 -18.70
C THR A 111 -11.79 23.89 -18.04
N HIS A 112 -11.91 23.56 -16.74
CA HIS A 112 -13.16 23.45 -15.99
C HIS A 112 -13.37 24.59 -14.99
N GLY A 113 -12.50 25.60 -15.00
CA GLY A 113 -12.63 26.85 -14.24
C GLY A 113 -11.79 26.91 -12.96
N GLY A 114 -10.83 26.00 -12.79
CA GLY A 114 -9.85 25.99 -11.71
C GLY A 114 -10.40 25.62 -10.34
N ILE A 115 -9.50 25.53 -9.38
CA ILE A 115 -9.77 25.25 -7.96
C ILE A 115 -9.32 26.46 -7.14
N PRO A 116 -10.18 27.05 -6.27
CA PRO A 116 -9.77 28.12 -5.38
C PRO A 116 -8.67 27.70 -4.41
N THR A 117 -7.62 28.51 -4.26
CA THR A 117 -6.51 28.29 -3.34
C THR A 117 -6.34 29.44 -2.36
N LEU A 118 -5.58 29.21 -1.29
CA LEU A 118 -5.26 30.20 -0.27
C LEU A 118 -3.99 31.00 -0.58
N GLY A 119 -3.27 30.69 -1.69
CA GLY A 119 -2.00 31.32 -2.04
C GLY A 119 -0.90 31.05 -1.01
N ARG A 120 -0.94 29.88 -0.37
CA ARG A 120 0.04 29.42 0.63
C ARG A 120 0.12 27.90 0.65
N HIS A 121 1.25 27.38 1.07
CA HIS A 121 1.47 25.92 1.26
C HIS A 121 1.37 25.52 2.73
N ASP A 122 1.23 24.21 2.97
CA ASP A 122 1.44 23.59 4.26
C ASP A 122 2.90 23.10 4.37
N TYR A 123 3.45 23.07 5.58
CA TYR A 123 4.80 22.60 5.88
C TYR A 123 5.87 23.27 4.98
N ASP A 124 6.82 22.50 4.49
CA ASP A 124 7.88 22.87 3.54
C ASP A 124 7.55 22.53 2.08
N TRP A 125 6.25 22.34 1.76
CA TRP A 125 5.78 21.97 0.41
C TRP A 125 5.65 23.19 -0.50
N THR A 126 6.79 23.88 -0.72
CA THR A 126 6.88 25.13 -1.46
C THR A 126 6.46 25.05 -2.92
N ASP A 127 6.29 23.84 -3.44
CA ASP A 127 5.79 23.53 -4.78
C ASP A 127 4.26 23.33 -4.81
N THR A 128 3.53 23.77 -3.76
CA THR A 128 2.08 23.59 -3.65
C THR A 128 1.37 24.85 -3.18
N ASP A 129 0.09 24.96 -3.55
CA ASP A 129 -0.88 25.93 -3.04
C ASP A 129 -2.05 25.21 -2.40
N LYS A 130 -2.34 25.52 -1.12
CA LYS A 130 -3.44 24.92 -0.36
C LYS A 130 -4.80 25.27 -0.91
N ILE A 131 -5.68 24.29 -1.09
CA ILE A 131 -7.06 24.46 -1.55
C ILE A 131 -7.90 25.16 -0.45
N ASP A 132 -8.73 26.11 -0.87
CA ASP A 132 -9.64 26.86 0.02
C ASP A 132 -10.99 26.15 0.16
N PHE A 133 -11.11 25.28 1.17
CA PHE A 133 -12.35 24.56 1.49
C PHE A 133 -13.46 25.42 2.10
N SER A 134 -13.22 26.71 2.38
CA SER A 134 -14.30 27.63 2.77
C SER A 134 -15.21 27.96 1.58
N GLN A 135 -14.75 27.72 0.37
CA GLN A 135 -15.49 27.95 -0.86
C GLN A 135 -16.14 26.66 -1.37
N ARG A 136 -17.44 26.67 -1.59
CA ARG A 136 -18.16 25.53 -2.17
C ARG A 136 -17.59 25.09 -3.51
N ARG A 137 -17.06 26.01 -4.29
CA ARG A 137 -16.40 25.76 -5.59
C ARG A 137 -15.28 24.71 -5.48
N SER A 138 -14.50 24.71 -4.38
CA SER A 138 -13.44 23.71 -4.17
C SER A 138 -13.99 22.29 -4.03
N TRP A 139 -15.12 22.16 -3.32
CA TRP A 139 -15.80 20.88 -3.17
C TRP A 139 -16.32 20.37 -4.51
N ASP A 140 -17.08 21.22 -5.23
CA ASP A 140 -17.67 20.87 -6.52
C ASP A 140 -16.58 20.50 -7.54
N ALA A 141 -15.46 21.22 -7.60
CA ALA A 141 -14.36 20.94 -8.52
C ALA A 141 -13.71 19.57 -8.25
N LEU A 142 -13.44 19.23 -6.97
CA LEU A 142 -12.85 17.94 -6.62
C LEU A 142 -13.83 16.78 -6.86
N GLU A 143 -15.12 16.98 -6.61
CA GLU A 143 -16.16 16.00 -6.93
C GLU A 143 -16.27 15.74 -8.44
N ASP A 144 -16.21 16.80 -9.27
CA ASP A 144 -16.21 16.68 -10.72
C ASP A 144 -14.97 15.94 -11.25
N ILE A 145 -13.79 16.17 -10.65
CA ILE A 145 -12.55 15.44 -10.95
C ILE A 145 -12.71 13.94 -10.69
N VAL A 146 -13.24 13.57 -9.54
CA VAL A 146 -13.48 12.15 -9.20
C VAL A 146 -14.45 11.53 -10.19
N SER A 147 -15.58 12.19 -10.48
CA SER A 147 -16.56 11.74 -11.48
C SER A 147 -15.94 11.59 -12.86
N TYR A 148 -15.10 12.54 -13.29
CA TYR A 148 -14.41 12.48 -14.57
C TYR A 148 -13.55 11.21 -14.69
N TRP A 149 -12.71 10.90 -13.72
CA TRP A 149 -11.85 9.71 -13.78
C TRP A 149 -12.63 8.41 -13.63
N CYS A 150 -13.67 8.37 -12.80
CA CYS A 150 -14.60 7.23 -12.74
C CYS A 150 -15.26 6.98 -14.11
N SER A 151 -15.67 8.03 -14.82
CA SER A 151 -16.26 7.92 -16.18
C SER A 151 -15.26 7.35 -17.20
N LYS A 152 -13.95 7.49 -16.97
CA LYS A 152 -12.87 6.88 -17.77
C LYS A 152 -12.56 5.44 -17.40
N GLY A 153 -13.17 4.93 -16.31
CA GLY A 153 -13.01 3.56 -15.83
C GLY A 153 -12.03 3.41 -14.66
N VAL A 154 -11.68 4.48 -13.96
CA VAL A 154 -10.95 4.38 -12.69
C VAL A 154 -11.89 3.81 -11.63
N ASP A 155 -11.42 2.80 -10.89
CA ASP A 155 -12.22 2.05 -9.91
C ASP A 155 -12.08 2.59 -8.49
N GLY A 156 -11.21 3.56 -8.26
CA GLY A 156 -11.05 4.17 -6.94
C GLY A 156 -9.82 5.04 -6.79
N PHE A 157 -9.66 5.59 -5.59
CA PHE A 157 -8.65 6.60 -5.32
C PHE A 157 -7.92 6.35 -4.00
N ARG A 158 -6.60 6.59 -4.03
CA ARG A 158 -5.84 6.86 -2.81
C ARG A 158 -5.85 8.37 -2.58
N CYS A 159 -6.46 8.79 -1.49
CA CYS A 159 -6.56 10.20 -1.12
C CYS A 159 -5.39 10.60 -0.24
N ASP A 160 -4.63 11.59 -0.71
CA ASP A 160 -3.44 12.13 -0.09
C ASP A 160 -3.80 12.97 1.15
N MET A 161 -3.03 12.80 2.25
CA MET A 161 -3.04 13.64 3.45
C MET A 161 -4.44 14.04 3.92
N VAL A 162 -5.34 13.06 4.06
CA VAL A 162 -6.78 13.31 4.34
C VAL A 162 -7.02 14.11 5.61
N GLU A 163 -6.10 14.07 6.58
CA GLU A 163 -6.21 14.79 7.86
C GLU A 163 -6.09 16.32 7.71
N LEU A 164 -5.63 16.82 6.55
CA LEU A 164 -5.55 18.26 6.25
C LEU A 164 -6.80 18.81 5.55
N VAL A 165 -7.78 17.94 5.28
CA VAL A 165 -8.99 18.23 4.51
C VAL A 165 -10.22 17.98 5.39
N PRO A 166 -11.27 18.82 5.30
CA PRO A 166 -12.47 18.61 6.11
C PRO A 166 -13.11 17.24 5.86
N VAL A 167 -13.35 16.45 6.91
CA VAL A 167 -13.97 15.13 6.81
C VAL A 167 -15.35 15.16 6.14
N GLY A 168 -16.10 16.26 6.31
CA GLY A 168 -17.41 16.47 5.68
C GLY A 168 -17.34 16.51 4.15
N PHE A 169 -16.23 17.02 3.59
CA PHE A 169 -15.98 16.98 2.16
C PHE A 169 -15.90 15.53 1.66
N PHE A 170 -15.12 14.70 2.31
CA PHE A 170 -15.03 13.28 1.90
C PHE A 170 -16.36 12.55 2.01
N ALA A 171 -17.12 12.80 3.08
CA ALA A 171 -18.45 12.21 3.23
C ALA A 171 -19.34 12.52 2.02
N GLU A 172 -19.44 13.80 1.64
CA GLU A 172 -20.26 14.25 0.52
C GLU A 172 -19.74 13.70 -0.82
N MET A 173 -18.43 13.84 -1.08
CA MET A 173 -17.79 13.39 -2.31
C MET A 173 -17.97 11.87 -2.53
N ILE A 174 -17.71 11.07 -1.49
CA ILE A 174 -17.79 9.60 -1.58
C ILE A 174 -19.25 9.16 -1.74
N GLU A 175 -20.19 9.74 -1.00
CA GLU A 175 -21.61 9.45 -1.16
C GLU A 175 -22.12 9.81 -2.56
N ARG A 176 -21.72 10.95 -3.07
CA ARG A 176 -22.10 11.40 -4.42
C ARG A 176 -21.52 10.47 -5.49
N THR A 177 -20.24 10.13 -5.39
CA THR A 177 -19.56 9.23 -6.32
C THR A 177 -20.25 7.86 -6.36
N ARG A 178 -20.61 7.31 -5.20
CA ARG A 178 -21.23 5.97 -5.11
C ARG A 178 -22.66 5.89 -5.65
N LYS A 179 -23.33 7.01 -5.92
CA LYS A 179 -24.62 6.99 -6.62
C LYS A 179 -24.48 6.48 -8.05
N ASP A 180 -23.42 6.88 -8.74
CA ASP A 180 -23.17 6.52 -10.13
C ASP A 180 -22.13 5.38 -10.25
N TYR A 181 -21.21 5.26 -9.28
CA TYR A 181 -20.11 4.29 -9.24
C TYR A 181 -20.09 3.59 -7.87
N PRO A 182 -21.06 2.67 -7.59
CA PRO A 182 -21.26 2.09 -6.27
C PRO A 182 -20.07 1.27 -5.75
N ASP A 183 -19.25 0.74 -6.65
CA ASP A 183 -18.06 -0.08 -6.33
C ASP A 183 -16.75 0.74 -6.22
N ALA A 184 -16.84 2.08 -6.31
CA ALA A 184 -15.66 2.94 -6.19
C ALA A 184 -15.04 2.85 -4.79
N ILE A 185 -13.73 2.58 -4.74
CA ILE A 185 -12.95 2.38 -3.51
C ILE A 185 -12.20 3.65 -3.15
N PHE A 186 -12.24 4.03 -1.88
CA PHE A 186 -11.50 5.17 -1.34
C PHE A 186 -10.56 4.74 -0.21
N ILE A 187 -9.26 4.98 -0.41
CA ILE A 187 -8.19 4.68 0.54
C ILE A 187 -7.62 6.01 1.03
N GLY A 188 -7.66 6.25 2.34
CA GLY A 188 -7.15 7.50 2.93
C GLY A 188 -5.76 7.34 3.52
N GLU A 189 -4.89 8.30 3.23
CA GLU A 189 -3.63 8.45 3.95
C GLU A 189 -3.91 9.21 5.25
N CYS A 190 -3.96 8.47 6.36
CA CYS A 190 -4.23 8.98 7.69
C CYS A 190 -3.21 8.39 8.67
N TYR A 191 -2.55 9.23 9.46
CA TYR A 191 -1.48 8.82 10.36
C TYR A 191 -1.85 8.86 11.84
N ASN A 192 -2.80 9.73 12.22
CA ASN A 192 -3.21 9.82 13.59
C ASN A 192 -4.31 8.80 13.92
N PHE A 193 -3.99 7.83 14.76
CA PHE A 193 -4.93 6.81 15.22
C PHE A 193 -6.24 7.39 15.77
N ALA A 194 -6.20 8.55 16.45
CA ALA A 194 -7.39 9.18 17.00
C ALA A 194 -8.43 9.56 15.92
N ASN A 195 -7.98 9.75 14.68
CA ASN A 195 -8.82 10.15 13.56
C ASN A 195 -9.34 8.94 12.74
N TYR A 196 -8.80 7.72 12.94
CA TYR A 196 -9.18 6.55 12.12
C TYR A 196 -10.69 6.31 12.11
N SER A 197 -11.32 6.30 13.27
CA SER A 197 -12.78 6.08 13.38
C SER A 197 -13.58 7.18 12.67
N GLU A 198 -13.13 8.43 12.74
CA GLU A 198 -13.80 9.55 12.08
C GLU A 198 -13.76 9.43 10.57
N TYR A 199 -12.58 9.21 9.98
CA TYR A 199 -12.45 9.09 8.52
C TYR A 199 -13.09 7.82 7.97
N LEU A 200 -12.99 6.69 8.69
CA LEU A 200 -13.64 5.45 8.28
C LEU A 200 -15.18 5.51 8.36
N ASN A 201 -15.74 6.10 9.41
CA ASN A 201 -17.18 6.02 9.66
C ASN A 201 -17.93 7.26 9.17
N ARG A 202 -17.40 8.47 9.42
CA ARG A 202 -18.01 9.73 9.00
C ARG A 202 -17.49 10.17 7.62
N GLY A 203 -16.22 9.94 7.32
CA GLY A 203 -15.62 10.26 6.03
C GLY A 203 -15.93 9.24 4.93
N HIS A 204 -16.52 8.08 5.27
CA HIS A 204 -16.91 6.98 4.38
C HIS A 204 -15.77 6.31 3.61
N PHE A 205 -14.51 6.46 4.05
CA PHE A 205 -13.39 5.72 3.48
C PHE A 205 -13.58 4.21 3.66
N ASP A 206 -13.18 3.42 2.67
CA ASP A 206 -13.17 1.96 2.77
C ASP A 206 -11.99 1.52 3.65
N TYR A 207 -10.82 2.10 3.41
CA TYR A 207 -9.58 1.76 4.10
C TYR A 207 -8.74 2.98 4.43
N LEU A 208 -7.94 2.87 5.49
CA LEU A 208 -6.88 3.84 5.84
C LEU A 208 -5.53 3.12 5.94
N TYR A 209 -4.44 3.85 5.79
CA TYR A 209 -3.10 3.34 6.04
C TYR A 209 -2.90 2.96 7.51
N ASP A 210 -2.32 1.80 7.80
CA ASP A 210 -1.80 1.47 9.14
C ASP A 210 -0.29 1.76 9.23
N LYS A 211 0.09 3.00 8.90
CA LYS A 211 1.49 3.44 8.91
C LYS A 211 2.01 3.60 10.34
N SER A 212 1.36 4.39 11.16
CA SER A 212 1.77 4.67 12.54
C SER A 212 1.49 3.50 13.51
N GLY A 213 0.77 2.49 13.05
CA GLY A 213 0.52 1.24 13.77
C GLY A 213 1.44 0.13 13.29
N LEU A 214 0.90 -0.77 12.45
CA LEU A 214 1.59 -2.01 12.07
C LEU A 214 2.90 -1.77 11.32
N TYR A 215 2.94 -0.82 10.38
CA TYR A 215 4.16 -0.54 9.62
C TYR A 215 5.33 -0.13 10.55
N ASP A 216 5.14 0.88 11.41
CA ASP A 216 6.20 1.38 12.32
C ASP A 216 6.60 0.32 13.35
N ILE A 217 5.65 -0.52 13.79
CA ILE A 217 5.93 -1.64 14.69
C ILE A 217 6.81 -2.68 13.99
N LEU A 218 6.42 -3.16 12.82
CA LEU A 218 7.17 -4.19 12.09
C LEU A 218 8.58 -3.72 11.73
N ARG A 219 8.73 -2.47 11.32
CA ARG A 219 10.03 -1.86 11.09
C ARG A 219 10.91 -1.88 12.34
N GLY A 220 10.37 -1.47 13.49
CA GLY A 220 11.08 -1.49 14.77
C GLY A 220 11.41 -2.91 15.24
N VAL A 221 10.52 -3.89 15.04
CA VAL A 221 10.78 -5.30 15.38
C VAL A 221 11.91 -5.89 14.53
N VAL A 222 11.91 -5.62 13.23
CA VAL A 222 12.98 -6.08 12.30
C VAL A 222 14.32 -5.41 12.64
N ALA A 223 14.31 -4.14 13.01
CA ALA A 223 15.51 -3.41 13.46
C ALA A 223 16.02 -3.90 14.83
N GLY A 224 15.15 -4.51 15.65
CA GLY A 224 15.45 -4.94 17.00
C GLY A 224 15.20 -3.87 18.07
N ASP A 225 14.59 -2.76 17.70
CA ASP A 225 14.27 -1.62 18.56
C ASP A 225 12.95 -1.79 19.32
N ARG A 226 12.10 -2.74 18.86
CA ARG A 226 10.81 -3.06 19.46
C ARG A 226 10.62 -4.56 19.64
N PRO A 227 9.89 -5.02 20.66
CA PRO A 227 9.54 -6.42 20.80
C PRO A 227 8.41 -6.83 19.82
N ALA A 228 8.41 -8.08 19.36
CA ALA A 228 7.36 -8.63 18.52
C ALA A 228 5.97 -8.62 19.20
N SER A 229 5.93 -8.62 20.54
CA SER A 229 4.68 -8.47 21.31
C SER A 229 3.94 -7.14 21.08
N ASP A 230 4.59 -6.12 20.52
CA ASP A 230 3.92 -4.86 20.15
C ASP A 230 2.91 -5.07 19.02
N ILE A 231 3.05 -6.13 18.20
CA ILE A 231 2.07 -6.53 17.17
C ILE A 231 0.72 -6.84 17.83
N THR A 232 0.72 -7.61 18.94
CA THR A 232 -0.48 -7.85 19.77
C THR A 232 -1.08 -6.54 20.28
N GLY A 233 -0.25 -5.61 20.74
CA GLY A 233 -0.71 -4.29 21.22
C GLY A 233 -1.45 -3.49 20.14
N ASN A 234 -0.92 -3.49 18.91
CA ASN A 234 -1.58 -2.84 17.77
C ASN A 234 -2.91 -3.52 17.41
N TRP A 235 -2.92 -4.85 17.38
CA TRP A 235 -4.13 -5.62 17.13
C TRP A 235 -5.25 -5.27 18.12
N GLN A 236 -4.94 -5.25 19.42
CA GLN A 236 -5.89 -4.87 20.46
C GLN A 236 -6.36 -3.42 20.32
N LYS A 237 -5.45 -2.48 20.01
CA LYS A 237 -5.73 -1.06 19.84
C LYS A 237 -6.68 -0.79 18.67
N LEU A 238 -6.48 -1.46 17.54
CA LEU A 238 -7.33 -1.32 16.36
C LEU A 238 -8.73 -1.90 16.58
N GLY A 239 -8.85 -3.01 17.32
CA GLY A 239 -10.14 -3.64 17.61
C GLY A 239 -10.96 -3.88 16.34
N PRO A 240 -12.20 -3.34 16.23
CA PRO A 240 -13.07 -3.56 15.07
C PRO A 240 -12.57 -2.88 13.78
N LEU A 241 -11.58 -1.98 13.85
CA LEU A 241 -11.04 -1.30 12.66
C LEU A 241 -10.03 -2.13 11.88
N GLN A 242 -9.58 -3.28 12.42
CA GLN A 242 -8.53 -4.11 11.83
C GLN A 242 -8.75 -4.43 10.35
N GLY A 243 -9.96 -4.84 9.97
CA GLY A 243 -10.33 -5.20 8.60
C GLY A 243 -10.40 -4.01 7.63
N ARG A 244 -10.32 -2.79 8.14
CA ARG A 244 -10.39 -1.54 7.37
C ARG A 244 -9.05 -0.80 7.28
N MET A 245 -7.95 -1.48 7.61
CA MET A 245 -6.61 -0.92 7.49
C MET A 245 -5.92 -1.49 6.24
N LEU A 246 -5.35 -0.63 5.39
CA LEU A 246 -4.46 -1.04 4.32
C LEU A 246 -3.07 -1.26 4.90
N ASN A 247 -2.65 -2.52 5.00
CA ASN A 247 -1.33 -2.89 5.50
C ASN A 247 -0.30 -2.88 4.37
N PHE A 248 0.93 -2.47 4.69
CA PHE A 248 2.03 -2.42 3.73
C PHE A 248 3.39 -2.43 4.44
N LEU A 249 4.46 -2.67 3.70
CA LEU A 249 5.84 -2.58 4.17
C LEU A 249 6.66 -1.55 3.40
N GLU A 250 6.22 -1.18 2.20
CA GLU A 250 6.82 -0.18 1.34
C GLU A 250 5.75 0.65 0.66
N ASN A 251 6.05 1.90 0.39
CA ASN A 251 5.34 2.77 -0.53
C ASN A 251 6.32 3.79 -1.12
N HIS A 252 5.81 4.82 -1.79
CA HIS A 252 6.63 5.84 -2.46
C HIS A 252 7.32 6.83 -1.48
N ASP A 253 6.91 6.86 -0.20
CA ASP A 253 7.46 7.73 0.85
C ASP A 253 8.42 6.98 1.78
N GLU A 254 8.31 5.65 1.84
CA GLU A 254 9.02 4.84 2.82
C GLU A 254 10.23 4.11 2.23
N GLN A 255 11.13 3.66 3.09
CA GLN A 255 12.29 2.89 2.69
C GLN A 255 11.91 1.52 2.13
N ARG A 256 12.69 1.03 1.17
CA ARG A 256 12.60 -0.36 0.70
C ARG A 256 12.94 -1.34 1.81
N VAL A 257 12.19 -2.43 1.95
CA VAL A 257 12.46 -3.49 2.93
C VAL A 257 13.88 -4.04 2.77
N ALA A 258 14.31 -4.26 1.53
CA ALA A 258 15.63 -4.80 1.25
C ALA A 258 16.78 -3.79 1.46
N SER A 259 16.50 -2.50 1.69
CA SER A 259 17.51 -1.48 1.93
C SER A 259 18.14 -1.62 3.34
N PRO A 260 19.40 -1.14 3.52
CA PRO A 260 20.03 -1.05 4.85
C PRO A 260 19.25 -0.21 5.86
N TRP A 261 18.33 0.63 5.40
CA TRP A 261 17.53 1.55 6.21
C TRP A 261 16.23 0.91 6.76
N PHE A 262 15.91 -0.32 6.34
CA PHE A 262 14.82 -1.10 6.92
C PHE A 262 15.37 -2.47 7.39
N ALA A 263 15.32 -3.52 6.56
CA ALA A 263 15.73 -4.87 6.95
C ALA A 263 17.15 -5.25 6.47
N GLY A 264 17.70 -4.56 5.47
CA GLY A 264 19.00 -4.85 4.85
C GLY A 264 18.98 -6.00 3.85
N SER A 265 17.90 -6.77 3.79
CA SER A 265 17.62 -7.76 2.75
C SER A 265 16.15 -8.14 2.74
N ALA A 266 15.63 -8.65 1.62
CA ALA A 266 14.25 -9.14 1.56
C ALA A 266 14.00 -10.31 2.52
N VAL A 267 14.98 -11.18 2.73
CA VAL A 267 14.88 -12.34 3.63
C VAL A 267 14.60 -11.91 5.07
N ARG A 268 15.33 -10.91 5.58
CA ARG A 268 15.07 -10.39 6.93
C ARG A 268 13.69 -9.73 7.08
N GLY A 269 13.05 -9.39 5.97
CA GLY A 269 11.70 -8.85 5.92
C GLY A 269 10.58 -9.91 5.85
N TYR A 270 10.88 -11.20 5.75
CA TYR A 270 9.86 -12.23 5.52
C TYR A 270 8.84 -12.36 6.66
N CYS A 271 9.27 -12.27 7.91
CA CYS A 271 8.34 -12.25 9.04
C CYS A 271 7.39 -11.04 8.99
N ALA A 272 7.93 -9.86 8.66
CA ALA A 272 7.12 -8.65 8.50
C ALA A 272 6.12 -8.80 7.35
N LEU A 273 6.53 -9.41 6.22
CA LEU A 273 5.64 -9.75 5.11
C LEU A 273 4.49 -10.67 5.56
N ALA A 274 4.81 -11.76 6.26
CA ALA A 274 3.80 -12.71 6.73
C ALA A 274 2.79 -12.05 7.69
N VAL A 275 3.26 -11.25 8.64
CA VAL A 275 2.38 -10.54 9.57
C VAL A 275 1.53 -9.49 8.84
N SER A 276 2.14 -8.66 8.00
CA SER A 276 1.45 -7.57 7.30
C SER A 276 0.38 -8.08 6.34
N ALA A 277 0.65 -9.17 5.61
CA ALA A 277 -0.26 -9.72 4.59
C ALA A 277 -1.26 -10.75 5.13
N LEU A 278 -0.92 -11.48 6.22
CA LEU A 278 -1.72 -12.64 6.64
C LEU A 278 -2.41 -12.46 7.99
N PHE A 279 -1.84 -11.71 8.94
CA PHE A 279 -2.38 -11.67 10.30
C PHE A 279 -3.77 -11.01 10.35
N PHE A 280 -3.95 -9.88 9.67
CA PHE A 280 -5.23 -9.16 9.67
C PHE A 280 -6.14 -9.62 8.52
N PRO A 281 -7.47 -9.66 8.70
CA PRO A 281 -8.43 -9.83 7.61
C PRO A 281 -8.60 -8.51 6.83
N ALA A 282 -7.51 -7.97 6.32
CA ALA A 282 -7.37 -6.62 5.79
C ALA A 282 -6.66 -6.63 4.42
N PRO A 283 -6.82 -5.61 3.58
CA PRO A 283 -6.06 -5.50 2.34
C PRO A 283 -4.56 -5.31 2.61
N PHE A 284 -3.76 -5.81 1.66
CA PHE A 284 -2.31 -5.68 1.67
C PHE A 284 -1.83 -4.97 0.40
N MET A 285 -0.85 -4.07 0.54
CA MET A 285 -0.25 -3.34 -0.56
C MET A 285 1.22 -3.71 -0.73
N LEU A 286 1.60 -3.95 -1.99
CA LEU A 286 2.98 -4.06 -2.45
C LEU A 286 3.39 -2.78 -3.18
N TYR A 287 4.63 -2.37 -2.99
CA TYR A 287 5.26 -1.35 -3.83
C TYR A 287 6.14 -2.03 -4.89
N PHE A 288 6.10 -1.54 -6.12
CA PHE A 288 6.71 -2.19 -7.29
C PHE A 288 8.19 -2.55 -7.07
N GLY A 289 8.54 -3.81 -7.35
CA GLY A 289 9.89 -4.35 -7.12
C GLY A 289 10.14 -4.90 -5.71
N GLN A 290 9.26 -4.64 -4.74
CA GLN A 290 9.36 -5.21 -3.39
C GLN A 290 9.43 -6.74 -3.44
N GLU A 291 8.61 -7.34 -4.30
CA GLU A 291 8.48 -8.78 -4.49
C GLU A 291 9.71 -9.46 -5.10
N VAL A 292 10.67 -8.67 -5.57
CA VAL A 292 11.97 -9.15 -6.09
C VAL A 292 13.15 -8.60 -5.29
N GLY A 293 12.89 -7.99 -4.13
CA GLY A 293 13.92 -7.48 -3.23
C GLY A 293 14.64 -6.23 -3.73
N GLU A 294 13.91 -5.30 -4.38
CA GLU A 294 14.45 -3.98 -4.74
C GLU A 294 14.87 -3.21 -3.50
N ALA A 295 16.11 -2.72 -3.47
CA ALA A 295 16.71 -2.06 -2.30
C ALA A 295 16.91 -0.55 -2.47
N ALA A 296 16.63 0.01 -3.67
CA ALA A 296 16.89 1.41 -4.02
C ALA A 296 18.29 1.89 -3.59
N LEU A 297 19.32 1.12 -3.95
CA LEU A 297 20.72 1.42 -3.56
C LEU A 297 21.24 2.72 -4.20
N ASP A 298 20.61 3.18 -5.28
CA ASP A 298 20.82 4.45 -5.96
C ASP A 298 19.96 5.59 -5.41
N GLY A 299 19.08 5.29 -4.46
CA GLY A 299 18.16 6.24 -3.84
C GLY A 299 18.71 6.85 -2.55
N HIS A 300 18.06 7.92 -2.08
CA HIS A 300 18.37 8.56 -0.81
C HIS A 300 17.78 7.76 0.36
N GLU A 301 18.64 7.31 1.29
CA GLU A 301 18.22 6.55 2.47
C GLU A 301 17.35 5.32 2.15
N GLY A 302 17.64 4.63 1.06
CA GLY A 302 16.89 3.44 0.65
C GLY A 302 15.47 3.70 0.15
N ARG A 303 15.16 4.93 -0.30
CA ARG A 303 13.90 5.32 -0.95
C ARG A 303 14.06 5.45 -2.45
N THR A 304 13.08 5.00 -3.20
CA THR A 304 12.99 5.32 -4.64
C THR A 304 12.47 6.75 -4.79
N SER A 305 13.25 7.63 -5.43
CA SER A 305 12.84 9.03 -5.61
C SER A 305 11.56 9.16 -6.41
N ILE A 306 10.61 9.96 -5.88
CA ILE A 306 9.42 10.41 -6.62
C ILE A 306 9.65 11.75 -7.34
N PHE A 307 10.77 12.45 -7.05
CA PHE A 307 11.08 13.79 -7.55
C PHE A 307 12.10 13.79 -8.68
N SER A 308 12.87 12.72 -8.82
CA SER A 308 13.99 12.64 -9.76
C SER A 308 14.02 11.32 -10.50
N GLU A 309 14.75 11.26 -11.62
CA GLU A 309 14.97 10.01 -12.34
C GLU A 309 15.62 8.96 -11.41
N ALA A 310 15.19 7.74 -11.58
CA ALA A 310 15.69 6.58 -10.87
C ALA A 310 15.68 5.36 -11.80
N ARG A 311 16.24 4.25 -11.32
CA ARG A 311 16.32 3.04 -12.11
C ARG A 311 14.93 2.49 -12.47
N HIS A 312 14.72 2.25 -13.76
CA HIS A 312 13.51 1.57 -14.23
C HIS A 312 13.52 0.10 -13.83
N LEU A 313 12.40 -0.38 -13.31
CA LEU A 313 12.24 -1.75 -12.88
C LEU A 313 11.45 -2.59 -13.89
N ARG A 314 11.86 -3.85 -14.05
CA ARG A 314 11.19 -4.85 -14.88
C ARG A 314 11.09 -6.19 -14.15
N PRO A 315 10.31 -6.28 -13.06
CA PRO A 315 10.23 -7.50 -12.25
C PRO A 315 9.71 -8.72 -13.03
N TYR A 316 9.02 -8.47 -14.13
CA TYR A 316 8.52 -9.48 -15.08
C TYR A 316 9.56 -9.95 -16.11
N ALA A 317 10.77 -9.43 -16.06
CA ALA A 317 11.88 -9.82 -16.97
C ALA A 317 12.73 -10.96 -16.36
N ALA A 318 13.94 -11.15 -16.85
CA ALA A 318 14.86 -12.15 -16.31
C ALA A 318 15.31 -11.74 -14.89
N LEU A 319 15.09 -12.63 -13.93
CA LEU A 319 15.46 -12.46 -12.52
C LEU A 319 16.74 -13.24 -12.21
N SER A 320 17.53 -12.75 -11.27
CA SER A 320 18.61 -13.51 -10.67
C SER A 320 18.04 -14.67 -9.81
N PRO A 321 18.86 -15.69 -9.47
CA PRO A 321 18.42 -16.75 -8.55
C PRO A 321 17.86 -16.20 -7.21
N TYR A 322 18.52 -15.21 -6.62
CA TYR A 322 18.06 -14.54 -5.41
C TYR A 322 16.68 -13.89 -5.61
N GLN A 323 16.51 -13.09 -6.65
CA GLN A 323 15.22 -12.45 -6.95
C GLN A 323 14.10 -13.46 -7.20
N SER A 324 14.43 -14.59 -7.81
CA SER A 324 13.46 -15.67 -8.08
C SER A 324 12.98 -16.33 -6.79
N GLU A 325 13.88 -16.56 -5.80
CA GLU A 325 13.50 -17.10 -4.50
C GLU A 325 12.68 -16.09 -3.70
N VAL A 326 13.04 -14.81 -3.72
CA VAL A 326 12.24 -13.75 -3.07
C VAL A 326 10.84 -13.70 -3.68
N LEU A 327 10.72 -13.68 -5.01
CA LEU A 327 9.43 -13.69 -5.69
C LEU A 327 8.57 -14.90 -5.33
N LYS A 328 9.19 -16.09 -5.25
CA LYS A 328 8.50 -17.31 -4.84
C LYS A 328 7.89 -17.18 -3.44
N ARG A 329 8.66 -16.61 -2.50
CA ARG A 329 8.19 -16.40 -1.12
C ARG A 329 7.04 -15.39 -1.05
N TYR A 330 7.14 -14.29 -1.81
CA TYR A 330 6.05 -13.31 -1.92
C TYR A 330 4.79 -13.92 -2.53
N ARG A 331 4.91 -14.71 -3.61
CA ARG A 331 3.76 -15.41 -4.22
C ARG A 331 3.07 -16.35 -3.23
N GLU A 332 3.84 -17.13 -2.48
CA GLU A 332 3.29 -18.02 -1.45
C GLU A 332 2.41 -17.24 -0.46
N VAL A 333 2.93 -16.12 0.08
CA VAL A 333 2.21 -15.30 1.05
C VAL A 333 0.99 -14.63 0.44
N ILE A 334 1.10 -14.04 -0.75
CA ILE A 334 0.00 -13.30 -1.39
C ILE A 334 -1.12 -14.25 -1.83
N HIS A 335 -0.77 -15.43 -2.38
CA HIS A 335 -1.78 -16.42 -2.74
C HIS A 335 -2.49 -16.95 -1.48
N LEU A 336 -1.75 -17.19 -0.39
CA LEU A 336 -2.35 -17.56 0.87
C LEU A 336 -3.26 -16.47 1.44
N ALA A 337 -2.87 -15.19 1.35
CA ALA A 337 -3.71 -14.07 1.75
C ALA A 337 -5.04 -14.03 0.97
N THR A 338 -4.99 -14.32 -0.33
CA THR A 338 -6.18 -14.44 -1.18
C THR A 338 -7.03 -15.66 -0.81
N GLU A 339 -6.40 -16.80 -0.56
CA GLU A 339 -7.07 -18.04 -0.12
C GLU A 339 -7.78 -17.87 1.23
N LEU A 340 -7.24 -17.03 2.12
CA LEU A 340 -7.77 -16.72 3.44
C LEU A 340 -8.68 -15.47 3.46
N GLU A 341 -9.13 -14.99 2.31
CA GLU A 341 -10.07 -13.87 2.26
C GLU A 341 -11.37 -14.23 3.01
N GLY A 342 -11.81 -13.34 3.91
CA GLY A 342 -12.96 -13.59 4.78
C GLY A 342 -12.69 -14.47 6.01
N ALA A 343 -11.53 -15.13 6.11
CA ALA A 343 -11.16 -15.91 7.30
C ALA A 343 -10.95 -15.00 8.53
N SER A 344 -11.37 -15.49 9.70
CA SER A 344 -11.10 -14.84 10.99
C SER A 344 -9.62 -14.94 11.36
N ASN A 345 -9.15 -14.10 12.27
CA ASN A 345 -7.81 -14.17 12.82
C ASN A 345 -7.83 -14.43 14.34
N TYR A 346 -6.77 -15.02 14.84
CA TYR A 346 -6.56 -15.22 16.28
C TYR A 346 -5.08 -14.96 16.61
N ASP A 347 -4.84 -14.03 17.51
CA ASP A 347 -3.49 -13.74 18.03
C ASP A 347 -3.09 -14.80 19.06
N LEU A 348 -2.00 -15.49 18.81
CA LEU A 348 -1.41 -16.43 19.77
C LEU A 348 -0.21 -15.83 20.52
N GLY A 349 0.25 -14.64 20.15
CA GLY A 349 1.42 -13.99 20.77
C GLY A 349 1.22 -13.70 22.26
N TYR A 350 0.00 -13.41 22.69
CA TYR A 350 -0.29 -13.01 24.07
C TYR A 350 -0.17 -14.17 25.08
N CYS A 351 -0.40 -15.42 24.68
CA CYS A 351 -0.48 -16.56 25.59
C CYS A 351 0.82 -17.38 25.67
N GLN A 352 1.87 -17.00 24.94
CA GLN A 352 3.11 -17.77 24.84
C GLN A 352 4.02 -17.62 26.07
N ASN A 353 4.82 -18.67 26.33
CA ASN A 353 5.71 -18.75 27.46
C ASN A 353 7.16 -19.00 27.03
N ARG A 354 8.12 -18.27 27.61
CA ARG A 354 9.57 -18.45 27.35
C ARG A 354 10.09 -19.88 27.65
N ARG A 355 9.47 -20.61 28.58
CA ARG A 355 9.87 -22.01 28.90
C ARG A 355 9.65 -22.99 27.74
N SER A 356 8.80 -22.62 26.78
CA SER A 356 8.54 -23.40 25.56
C SER A 356 9.46 -23.07 24.39
N GLY A 357 10.51 -22.26 24.60
CA GLY A 357 11.37 -21.73 23.52
C GLY A 357 10.82 -20.51 22.81
N PHE A 358 9.58 -20.10 23.11
CA PHE A 358 8.95 -18.93 22.48
C PHE A 358 9.36 -17.63 23.18
N ASP A 359 10.19 -16.82 22.55
CA ASP A 359 10.56 -15.49 23.02
C ASP A 359 9.65 -14.41 22.42
N ARG A 360 8.75 -13.82 23.20
CA ARG A 360 7.78 -12.82 22.77
C ARG A 360 8.41 -11.51 22.26
N ASP A 361 9.69 -11.29 22.50
CA ASP A 361 10.40 -10.16 21.96
C ASP A 361 10.84 -10.39 20.51
N ARG A 362 10.98 -11.68 20.11
CA ARG A 362 11.53 -12.10 18.81
C ARG A 362 10.62 -13.00 18.00
N HIS A 363 9.60 -13.59 18.62
CA HIS A 363 8.69 -14.51 17.97
C HIS A 363 7.26 -14.00 18.01
N PHE A 364 6.53 -14.26 16.94
CA PHE A 364 5.10 -13.96 16.86
C PHE A 364 4.36 -15.15 16.25
N ALA A 365 3.20 -15.48 16.77
CA ALA A 365 2.36 -16.56 16.25
C ALA A 365 0.90 -16.12 16.18
N PHE A 366 0.21 -16.54 15.12
CA PHE A 366 -1.19 -16.26 14.91
C PHE A 366 -1.86 -17.36 14.08
N MET A 367 -3.19 -17.41 14.15
CA MET A 367 -4.01 -18.27 13.31
C MET A 367 -4.90 -17.44 12.38
N ARG A 368 -5.17 -18.00 11.21
CA ARG A 368 -6.30 -17.61 10.35
C ARG A 368 -7.18 -18.83 10.17
N TYR A 369 -8.49 -18.65 10.28
CA TYR A 369 -9.40 -19.77 10.27
C TYR A 369 -10.79 -19.42 9.71
N SER A 370 -11.41 -20.43 9.14
CA SER A 370 -12.81 -20.45 8.70
C SER A 370 -13.46 -21.77 9.12
N SER A 371 -14.64 -22.08 8.64
CA SER A 371 -15.31 -23.34 8.93
C SER A 371 -14.61 -24.60 8.38
N ASP A 372 -13.78 -24.44 7.35
CA ASP A 372 -13.18 -25.50 6.54
C ASP A 372 -11.66 -25.46 6.44
N LYS A 373 -11.03 -24.42 7.02
CA LYS A 373 -9.59 -24.21 6.94
C LYS A 373 -9.05 -23.58 8.21
N SER A 374 -7.89 -24.06 8.64
CA SER A 374 -7.09 -23.44 9.68
C SER A 374 -5.63 -23.34 9.25
N VAL A 375 -5.04 -22.16 9.43
CA VAL A 375 -3.64 -21.88 9.15
C VAL A 375 -3.01 -21.32 10.41
N LEU A 376 -1.93 -21.93 10.87
CA LEU A 376 -1.07 -21.41 11.93
C LEU A 376 0.22 -20.90 11.31
N VAL A 377 0.55 -19.63 11.59
CA VAL A 377 1.79 -18.98 11.15
C VAL A 377 2.63 -18.64 12.37
N VAL A 378 3.89 -19.05 12.35
CA VAL A 378 4.87 -18.76 13.40
C VAL A 378 6.06 -18.05 12.79
N CYS A 379 6.36 -16.85 13.28
CA CYS A 379 7.42 -15.97 12.80
C CYS A 379 8.59 -15.91 13.76
N ASN A 380 9.81 -15.90 13.22
CA ASN A 380 11.07 -15.79 13.97
C ASN A 380 11.86 -14.55 13.50
N PHE A 381 11.73 -13.44 14.21
CA PHE A 381 12.46 -12.19 13.97
C PHE A 381 13.88 -12.21 14.58
N SER A 382 14.52 -13.36 14.68
CA SER A 382 15.87 -13.50 15.25
C SER A 382 16.88 -14.00 14.21
N PRO A 383 18.18 -13.76 14.43
CA PRO A 383 19.24 -14.21 13.51
C PRO A 383 19.61 -15.70 13.66
N ALA A 384 18.93 -16.45 14.51
CA ALA A 384 19.16 -17.87 14.73
C ALA A 384 17.89 -18.67 14.51
N ASP A 385 18.04 -19.89 14.00
CA ASP A 385 16.94 -20.85 13.94
C ASP A 385 16.38 -21.11 15.34
N ALA A 386 15.07 -21.30 15.45
CA ALA A 386 14.40 -21.50 16.72
C ALA A 386 13.51 -22.75 16.68
N GLU A 387 13.66 -23.60 17.69
CA GLU A 387 12.71 -24.67 18.02
C GLU A 387 11.84 -24.17 19.17
N MET A 388 10.53 -24.24 19.01
CA MET A 388 9.59 -23.77 20.01
C MET A 388 8.31 -24.58 20.05
N THR A 389 7.63 -24.55 21.20
CA THR A 389 6.27 -25.08 21.35
C THR A 389 5.31 -23.90 21.45
N VAL A 390 4.39 -23.78 20.49
CA VAL A 390 3.33 -22.76 20.45
C VAL A 390 2.12 -23.32 21.20
N ALA A 391 1.70 -22.64 22.25
CA ALA A 391 0.46 -22.93 22.97
C ALA A 391 -0.75 -22.43 22.18
N VAL A 392 -1.80 -23.25 22.08
CA VAL A 392 -3.09 -22.90 21.47
C VAL A 392 -4.13 -22.95 22.59
N PRO A 393 -4.64 -21.80 23.06
CA PRO A 393 -5.60 -21.77 24.17
C PRO A 393 -6.94 -22.37 23.76
N SER A 394 -7.71 -22.86 24.74
CA SER A 394 -8.97 -23.60 24.51
C SER A 394 -10.05 -22.80 23.76
N GLU A 395 -10.00 -21.48 23.82
CA GLU A 395 -10.88 -20.54 23.13
C GLU A 395 -10.49 -20.30 21.66
N ALA A 396 -9.29 -20.71 21.25
CA ALA A 396 -8.87 -20.70 19.86
C ALA A 396 -9.33 -21.99 19.13
N PRO A 397 -9.36 -21.98 17.77
CA PRO A 397 -9.60 -23.20 17.01
C PRO A 397 -8.59 -24.30 17.36
N GLN A 398 -9.10 -25.51 17.66
CA GLN A 398 -8.31 -26.63 18.19
C GLN A 398 -7.76 -27.58 17.13
N ASP A 399 -7.78 -27.20 15.86
CA ASP A 399 -7.35 -28.03 14.73
C ASP A 399 -5.89 -28.52 14.87
N PHE A 400 -5.06 -27.74 15.54
CA PHE A 400 -3.65 -28.07 15.80
C PHE A 400 -3.40 -28.72 17.18
N GLY A 401 -4.44 -28.88 18.00
CA GLY A 401 -4.33 -29.30 19.40
C GLY A 401 -3.90 -28.18 20.34
N ALA A 402 -3.71 -28.50 21.64
CA ALA A 402 -3.39 -27.50 22.66
C ALA A 402 -1.94 -26.95 22.56
N GLU A 403 -1.05 -27.68 21.93
CA GLU A 403 0.37 -27.33 21.78
C GLU A 403 0.90 -27.83 20.42
N VAL A 404 1.74 -27.04 19.77
CA VAL A 404 2.35 -27.36 18.48
C VAL A 404 3.85 -27.11 18.55
N LYS A 405 4.66 -28.17 18.30
CA LYS A 405 6.10 -28.01 18.12
C LYS A 405 6.42 -27.58 16.71
N VAL A 406 7.25 -26.54 16.58
CA VAL A 406 7.67 -26.00 15.29
C VAL A 406 9.15 -25.63 15.31
N GLU A 407 9.79 -25.83 14.16
CA GLU A 407 11.11 -25.29 13.85
C GLU A 407 10.89 -24.11 12.88
N VAL A 408 11.47 -22.95 13.18
CA VAL A 408 11.32 -21.75 12.39
C VAL A 408 12.72 -21.20 12.08
N PRO A 409 13.10 -21.13 10.79
CA PRO A 409 14.41 -20.60 10.42
C PRO A 409 14.61 -19.14 10.84
N ALA A 410 15.86 -18.72 10.94
CA ALA A 410 16.24 -17.33 11.21
C ALA A 410 15.61 -16.37 10.20
N TRP A 411 14.99 -15.31 10.68
CA TRP A 411 14.32 -14.26 9.87
C TRP A 411 13.23 -14.76 8.93
N ASP A 412 12.65 -15.94 9.22
CA ASP A 412 11.63 -16.57 8.39
C ASP A 412 10.41 -16.99 9.23
N PHE A 413 9.44 -17.57 8.58
CA PHE A 413 8.22 -18.07 9.21
C PHE A 413 7.88 -19.48 8.72
N THR A 414 7.17 -20.22 9.56
CA THR A 414 6.62 -21.55 9.24
C THR A 414 5.10 -21.45 9.17
N ILE A 415 4.51 -22.07 8.14
CA ILE A 415 3.06 -22.17 7.93
C ILE A 415 2.64 -23.62 8.10
N LEU A 416 1.71 -23.87 9.03
CA LEU A 416 1.04 -25.15 9.18
C LEU A 416 -0.42 -25.00 8.71
N ARG A 417 -0.95 -26.02 8.02
CA ARG A 417 -2.31 -26.03 7.45
C ARG A 417 -3.09 -27.25 7.91
N LYS A 418 -4.36 -27.07 8.18
CA LYS A 418 -5.36 -28.11 8.51
C LYS A 418 -6.65 -27.87 7.74
#